data_aa5fce2884b0cde0922da0c9a23cb550
#
_entry.id   aa5fce2884b0cde0922da0c9a23cb550
#
_cell.length_a   1.000
_cell.length_b   1.000
_cell.length_c   1.000
_cell.angle_alpha   90.00
_cell.angle_beta   90.00
_cell.angle_gamma   90.00
#
_symmetry.space_group_name_H-M   'P 1'
#
loop_
_entity.id
_entity.type
_entity.pdbx_description
1 polymer ?
#
loop_
_entity_poly.entity_id
_entity_poly.type
_entity_poly.pdbx_seq_one_letter_code
_entity_poly.pdbx_strand_id
1 'polypeptide(L)'
;MPEIEIRPANAADLPALLAIEHDYVSDHVWQLNVQRESGASPADEQVTVTFRQMHLPRSVHVAYPRSVSALVDNWKDRDGLLVAVLAGEVVGYISLQLNMAPQATWVTDLAVLRRCRRQRIASGLVLAGQAWALQQGSLRMVLEIQPKNYPAIRLAQQLGYELCGYNDRYYPNSDIALFFAKTIR
;
A
#
# COMPACT_ATOMS: atom_id res chain seq x y z
N MET A 1 -25.04 11.92 2.72
CA MET A 1 -23.55 12.00 2.87
C MET A 1 -23.04 12.59 1.57
N PRO A 2 -22.09 13.53 1.56
CA PRO A 2 -21.52 14.01 0.32
C PRO A 2 -20.92 12.83 -0.46
N GLU A 3 -21.19 12.81 -1.75
CA GLU A 3 -20.74 11.77 -2.66
C GLU A 3 -19.22 11.89 -2.86
N ILE A 4 -18.50 10.75 -2.81
CA ILE A 4 -17.08 10.70 -3.09
C ILE A 4 -16.91 10.39 -4.57
N GLU A 5 -16.36 11.31 -5.31
CA GLU A 5 -15.95 11.11 -6.70
C GLU A 5 -14.53 10.53 -6.74
N ILE A 6 -14.29 9.47 -7.52
CA ILE A 6 -12.95 8.96 -7.80
C ILE A 6 -12.68 9.08 -9.30
N ARG A 7 -11.62 9.78 -9.64
CA ARG A 7 -11.24 10.07 -11.03
C ARG A 7 -9.71 10.04 -11.22
N PRO A 8 -9.20 9.95 -12.45
CA PRO A 8 -7.79 10.17 -12.73
C PRO A 8 -7.33 11.55 -12.23
N ALA A 9 -6.10 11.59 -11.71
CA ALA A 9 -5.46 12.82 -11.29
C ALA A 9 -5.10 13.69 -12.49
N ASN A 10 -5.10 15.00 -12.30
CA ASN A 10 -4.59 15.97 -13.24
C ASN A 10 -3.57 16.91 -12.56
N ALA A 11 -2.89 17.75 -13.32
CA ALA A 11 -1.83 18.63 -12.80
C ALA A 11 -2.31 19.57 -11.69
N ALA A 12 -3.58 19.99 -11.70
CA ALA A 12 -4.12 20.89 -10.69
C ALA A 12 -4.32 20.19 -9.31
N ASP A 13 -4.35 18.85 -9.29
CA ASP A 13 -4.49 18.09 -8.05
C ASP A 13 -3.17 17.98 -7.26
N LEU A 14 -2.02 18.13 -7.92
CA LEU A 14 -0.70 17.85 -7.35
C LEU A 14 -0.40 18.63 -6.05
N PRO A 15 -0.72 19.92 -5.92
CA PRO A 15 -0.52 20.64 -4.66
C PRO A 15 -1.32 20.01 -3.50
N ALA A 16 -2.53 19.52 -3.76
CA ALA A 16 -3.35 18.86 -2.75
C ALA A 16 -2.75 17.50 -2.33
N LEU A 17 -2.15 16.74 -3.27
CA LEU A 17 -1.49 15.47 -2.96
C LEU A 17 -0.29 15.68 -2.04
N LEU A 18 0.50 16.76 -2.25
CA LEU A 18 1.61 17.12 -1.37
C LEU A 18 1.16 17.48 0.05
N ALA A 19 -0.04 18.06 0.18
CA ALA A 19 -0.58 18.49 1.47
C ALA A 19 -1.19 17.33 2.30
N ILE A 20 -1.36 16.14 1.72
CA ILE A 20 -1.88 14.98 2.43
C ILE A 20 -0.83 14.47 3.43
N GLU A 21 -1.23 14.26 4.68
CA GLU A 21 -0.37 13.65 5.70
C GLU A 21 -0.19 12.16 5.43
N HIS A 22 1.01 11.75 5.04
CA HIS A 22 1.36 10.36 4.71
C HIS A 22 1.79 9.55 5.93
N ASP A 23 2.13 10.22 7.02
CA ASP A 23 2.46 9.60 8.30
C ASP A 23 1.21 8.99 8.97
N TYR A 24 1.44 8.07 9.88
CA TYR A 24 0.39 7.41 10.64
C TYR A 24 0.86 7.02 12.03
N VAL A 25 -0.10 6.71 12.90
CA VAL A 25 0.16 6.16 14.24
C VAL A 25 -0.25 4.70 14.23
N SER A 26 0.58 3.84 14.81
CA SER A 26 0.30 2.41 14.94
C SER A 26 0.62 1.92 16.34
N ASP A 27 -0.21 1.01 16.83
CA ASP A 27 -0.06 0.27 18.07
C ASP A 27 0.24 -1.22 17.82
N HIS A 28 0.41 -1.61 16.55
CA HIS A 28 0.73 -2.98 16.15
C HIS A 28 1.87 -3.00 15.12
N VAL A 29 2.57 -4.14 15.08
CA VAL A 29 3.56 -4.45 14.06
C VAL A 29 3.46 -5.92 13.65
N TRP A 30 3.72 -6.21 12.39
CA TRP A 30 3.95 -7.57 11.91
C TRP A 30 5.45 -7.86 11.96
N GLN A 31 5.86 -8.64 12.95
CA GLN A 31 7.25 -9.03 13.14
C GLN A 31 7.59 -10.22 12.24
N LEU A 32 8.65 -10.06 11.46
CA LEU A 32 9.27 -11.11 10.67
C LEU A 32 10.17 -11.97 11.57
N ASN A 33 10.05 -13.28 11.46
CA ASN A 33 11.00 -14.25 12.00
C ASN A 33 11.41 -15.20 10.89
N VAL A 34 12.72 -15.32 10.66
CA VAL A 34 13.32 -16.23 9.69
C VAL A 34 14.15 -17.26 10.44
N GLN A 35 13.76 -18.52 10.38
CA GLN A 35 14.50 -19.65 10.94
C GLN A 35 15.13 -20.41 9.80
N ARG A 36 16.42 -20.72 9.95
CA ARG A 36 17.17 -21.55 9.01
C ARG A 36 17.67 -22.76 9.76
N GLU A 37 17.29 -23.92 9.28
CA GLU A 37 17.75 -25.20 9.81
C GLU A 37 18.65 -25.83 8.75
N SER A 38 19.91 -26.08 9.14
CA SER A 38 20.87 -26.81 8.29
C SER A 38 20.77 -28.28 8.66
N GLY A 39 20.34 -29.11 7.72
CA GLY A 39 20.35 -30.56 7.88
C GLY A 39 21.76 -31.17 7.76
N ALA A 40 21.84 -32.49 7.79
CA ALA A 40 23.10 -33.24 7.67
C ALA A 40 23.76 -33.11 6.28
N SER A 41 23.02 -32.63 5.29
CA SER A 41 23.45 -32.36 3.90
C SER A 41 23.10 -30.95 3.48
N PRO A 42 23.88 -30.28 2.60
CA PRO A 42 23.49 -29.01 2.00
C PRO A 42 22.16 -29.04 1.24
N ALA A 43 21.70 -30.26 0.86
CA ALA A 43 20.39 -30.44 0.22
C ALA A 43 19.21 -30.41 1.21
N ASP A 44 19.48 -30.46 2.52
CA ASP A 44 18.46 -30.49 3.58
C ASP A 44 18.26 -29.14 4.26
N GLU A 45 18.66 -28.03 3.61
CA GLU A 45 18.43 -26.69 4.15
C GLU A 45 16.95 -26.36 4.13
N GLN A 46 16.39 -26.02 5.29
CA GLN A 46 15.02 -25.54 5.44
C GLN A 46 15.01 -24.09 5.91
N VAL A 47 14.24 -23.24 5.22
CA VAL A 47 13.99 -21.86 5.62
C VAL A 47 12.52 -21.70 5.96
N THR A 48 12.23 -21.40 7.21
CA THR A 48 10.86 -21.10 7.67
C THR A 48 10.73 -19.60 7.91
N VAL A 49 9.75 -19.00 7.22
CA VAL A 49 9.43 -17.58 7.36
C VAL A 49 8.06 -17.46 8.03
N THR A 50 8.02 -16.75 9.15
CA THR A 50 6.77 -16.50 9.87
C THR A 50 6.58 -15.01 10.12
N PHE A 51 5.34 -14.57 10.02
CA PHE A 51 4.91 -13.23 10.43
C PHE A 51 3.98 -13.32 11.61
N ARG A 52 4.30 -12.60 12.66
CA ARG A 52 3.48 -12.53 13.87
C ARG A 52 3.02 -11.10 14.12
N GLN A 53 1.72 -10.90 14.19
CA GLN A 53 1.18 -9.62 14.64
C GLN A 53 1.42 -9.46 16.14
N MET A 54 2.01 -8.34 16.54
CA MET A 54 2.29 -8.01 17.92
C MET A 54 1.72 -6.63 18.26
N HIS A 55 1.16 -6.51 19.45
CA HIS A 55 0.79 -5.22 20.04
C HIS A 55 2.04 -4.54 20.60
N LEU A 56 2.22 -3.27 20.29
CA LEU A 56 3.33 -2.47 20.81
C LEU A 56 2.99 -1.97 22.23
N PRO A 57 3.97 -1.88 23.14
CA PRO A 57 3.73 -1.35 24.51
C PRO A 57 3.18 0.08 24.53
N ARG A 58 3.45 0.83 23.45
CA ARG A 58 2.92 2.18 23.21
C ARG A 58 2.77 2.42 21.73
N SER A 59 1.81 3.26 21.35
CA SER A 59 1.66 3.70 19.97
C SER A 59 2.91 4.43 19.47
N VAL A 60 3.29 4.18 18.24
CA VAL A 60 4.43 4.81 17.58
C VAL A 60 3.96 5.64 16.39
N HIS A 61 4.58 6.77 16.19
CA HIS A 61 4.44 7.55 14.98
C HIS A 61 5.37 6.97 13.91
N VAL A 62 4.84 6.69 12.74
CA VAL A 62 5.58 6.09 11.62
C VAL A 62 5.61 7.09 10.48
N ALA A 63 6.81 7.49 10.10
CA ALA A 63 7.03 8.37 8.96
C ALA A 63 6.75 7.64 7.63
N TYR A 64 6.37 8.40 6.63
CA TYR A 64 6.26 7.89 5.26
C TYR A 64 7.63 7.45 4.75
N PRO A 65 7.76 6.23 4.18
CA PRO A 65 9.07 5.67 3.86
C PRO A 65 9.67 6.21 2.56
N ARG A 66 8.93 6.98 1.78
CA ARG A 66 9.35 7.56 0.49
C ARG A 66 9.33 9.08 0.54
N SER A 67 9.91 9.72 -0.49
CA SER A 67 9.77 11.16 -0.68
C SER A 67 8.41 11.50 -1.27
N VAL A 68 7.65 12.38 -0.60
CA VAL A 68 6.37 12.88 -1.13
C VAL A 68 6.59 13.76 -2.36
N SER A 69 7.71 14.50 -2.42
CA SER A 69 8.04 15.31 -3.61
C SER A 69 8.23 14.44 -4.86
N ALA A 70 8.83 13.26 -4.72
CA ALA A 70 8.98 12.31 -5.83
C ALA A 70 7.64 11.84 -6.43
N LEU A 71 6.55 11.88 -5.65
CA LEU A 71 5.21 11.63 -6.17
C LEU A 71 4.81 12.68 -7.21
N VAL A 72 5.15 13.93 -6.95
CA VAL A 72 4.80 15.07 -7.83
C VAL A 72 5.80 15.21 -8.98
N ASP A 73 7.10 15.05 -8.69
CA ASP A 73 8.13 15.17 -9.72
C ASP A 73 7.96 14.15 -10.85
N ASN A 74 7.54 12.94 -10.50
CA ASN A 74 7.41 11.80 -11.44
C ASN A 74 5.95 11.39 -11.67
N TRP A 75 4.96 12.28 -11.46
CA TRP A 75 3.57 11.90 -11.56
C TRP A 75 3.13 11.42 -12.95
N LYS A 76 3.78 11.94 -14.02
CA LYS A 76 3.51 11.56 -15.41
C LYS A 76 4.08 10.18 -15.78
N ASP A 77 5.07 9.71 -15.03
CA ASP A 77 5.72 8.42 -15.27
C ASP A 77 4.98 7.27 -14.55
N ARG A 78 3.91 7.58 -13.84
CA ARG A 78 3.06 6.58 -13.18
C ARG A 78 2.03 6.07 -14.16
N ASP A 79 1.84 4.76 -14.19
CA ASP A 79 0.87 4.12 -15.09
C ASP A 79 -0.57 4.53 -14.72
N GLY A 80 -0.86 4.68 -13.41
CA GLY A 80 -2.15 5.14 -12.92
C GLY A 80 -2.04 5.96 -11.64
N LEU A 81 -2.73 7.09 -11.60
CA LEU A 81 -2.90 7.92 -10.41
C LEU A 81 -4.35 8.36 -10.32
N LEU A 82 -5.07 7.86 -9.31
CA LEU A 82 -6.47 8.21 -9.07
C LEU A 82 -6.58 9.05 -7.80
N VAL A 83 -7.47 10.02 -7.82
CA VAL A 83 -7.79 10.89 -6.66
C VAL A 83 -9.22 10.68 -6.21
N ALA A 84 -9.44 10.78 -4.90
CA ALA A 84 -10.75 10.88 -4.29
C ALA A 84 -11.06 12.32 -3.99
N VAL A 85 -12.18 12.81 -4.49
CA VAL A 85 -12.68 14.18 -4.32
C VAL A 85 -13.95 14.15 -3.46
N LEU A 86 -13.98 14.95 -2.42
CA LEU A 86 -15.11 15.11 -1.50
C LEU A 86 -15.47 16.59 -1.41
N ALA A 87 -16.70 16.95 -1.80
CA ALA A 87 -17.15 18.35 -1.81
C ALA A 87 -16.18 19.31 -2.56
N GLY A 88 -15.60 18.84 -3.69
CA GLY A 88 -14.68 19.64 -4.52
C GLY A 88 -13.22 19.65 -4.01
N GLU A 89 -12.92 19.02 -2.88
CA GLU A 89 -11.57 18.93 -2.33
C GLU A 89 -10.98 17.54 -2.58
N VAL A 90 -9.70 17.47 -3.00
CA VAL A 90 -8.94 16.22 -3.09
C VAL A 90 -8.58 15.77 -1.67
N VAL A 91 -9.12 14.61 -1.27
CA VAL A 91 -8.98 14.08 0.09
C VAL A 91 -8.19 12.78 0.18
N GLY A 92 -7.77 12.22 -0.94
CA GLY A 92 -6.94 11.02 -0.97
C GLY A 92 -6.54 10.65 -2.38
N TYR A 93 -5.60 9.71 -2.49
CA TYR A 93 -5.15 9.19 -3.79
C TYR A 93 -4.66 7.74 -3.69
N ILE A 94 -4.57 7.09 -4.84
CA ILE A 94 -3.91 5.81 -5.04
C ILE A 94 -2.99 5.90 -6.26
N SER A 95 -1.76 5.42 -6.11
CA SER A 95 -0.78 5.31 -7.18
C SER A 95 -0.62 3.85 -7.60
N LEU A 96 -0.69 3.62 -8.90
CA LEU A 96 -0.73 2.31 -9.52
C LEU A 96 0.43 2.18 -10.51
N GLN A 97 1.10 1.03 -10.49
CA GLN A 97 2.20 0.70 -11.37
C GLN A 97 1.99 -0.66 -12.02
N LEU A 98 2.18 -0.71 -13.34
CA LEU A 98 2.11 -1.93 -14.15
C LEU A 98 3.49 -2.59 -14.25
N ASN A 99 3.52 -3.78 -14.82
CA ASN A 99 4.75 -4.47 -15.26
C ASN A 99 5.79 -4.78 -14.17
N MET A 100 5.46 -4.64 -12.89
CA MET A 100 6.30 -5.14 -11.79
C MET A 100 6.31 -6.68 -11.76
N ALA A 101 5.24 -7.32 -12.23
CA ALA A 101 5.11 -8.74 -12.51
C ALA A 101 4.08 -8.93 -13.62
N PRO A 102 4.11 -10.06 -14.39
CA PRO A 102 3.15 -10.32 -15.45
C PRO A 102 1.70 -10.26 -14.96
N GLN A 103 0.86 -9.54 -15.68
CA GLN A 103 -0.57 -9.38 -15.40
C GLN A 103 -0.90 -8.91 -13.97
N ALA A 104 0.00 -8.15 -13.37
CA ALA A 104 -0.17 -7.63 -12.02
C ALA A 104 -0.02 -6.10 -11.97
N THR A 105 -0.92 -5.45 -11.23
CA THR A 105 -0.83 -4.02 -10.88
C THR A 105 -0.38 -3.90 -9.45
N TRP A 106 0.63 -3.06 -9.20
CA TRP A 106 1.14 -2.72 -7.88
C TRP A 106 0.52 -1.42 -7.37
N VAL A 107 0.05 -1.41 -6.13
CA VAL A 107 -0.28 -0.18 -5.41
C VAL A 107 0.95 0.22 -4.64
N THR A 108 1.61 1.27 -5.10
CA THR A 108 2.83 1.79 -4.48
C THR A 108 2.53 2.79 -3.38
N ASP A 109 1.45 3.56 -3.54
CA ASP A 109 1.04 4.56 -2.58
C ASP A 109 -0.49 4.61 -2.45
N LEU A 110 -0.96 4.77 -1.22
CA LEU A 110 -2.36 4.98 -0.88
C LEU A 110 -2.42 5.90 0.34
N ALA A 111 -2.94 7.10 0.17
CA ALA A 111 -3.06 8.06 1.26
C ALA A 111 -4.42 8.74 1.28
N VAL A 112 -4.89 9.06 2.48
CA VAL A 112 -6.13 9.79 2.73
C VAL A 112 -5.85 10.84 3.80
N LEU A 113 -6.33 12.08 3.57
CA LEU A 113 -6.30 13.19 4.53
C LEU A 113 -6.72 12.72 5.92
N ARG A 114 -5.95 13.07 6.95
CA ARG A 114 -6.15 12.56 8.33
C ARG A 114 -7.59 12.75 8.81
N ARG A 115 -8.17 13.92 8.59
CA ARG A 115 -9.56 14.23 8.99
C ARG A 115 -10.63 13.45 8.23
N CYS A 116 -10.27 12.86 7.07
CA CYS A 116 -11.17 12.09 6.21
C CYS A 116 -10.95 10.57 6.33
N ARG A 117 -10.00 10.13 7.19
CA ARG A 117 -9.76 8.70 7.44
C ARG A 117 -10.97 8.04 8.12
N ARG A 118 -11.09 6.71 7.98
CA ARG A 118 -12.18 5.88 8.56
C ARG A 118 -13.56 6.14 7.95
N GLN A 119 -13.63 6.80 6.80
CA GLN A 119 -14.84 7.08 6.03
C GLN A 119 -14.93 6.25 4.74
N ARG A 120 -14.22 5.10 4.68
CA ARG A 120 -14.18 4.17 3.54
C ARG A 120 -13.56 4.73 2.25
N ILE A 121 -12.95 5.92 2.28
CA ILE A 121 -12.32 6.54 1.10
C ILE A 121 -11.20 5.65 0.56
N ALA A 122 -10.31 5.14 1.42
CA ALA A 122 -9.25 4.23 1.01
C ALA A 122 -9.81 2.94 0.37
N SER A 123 -10.90 2.38 0.89
CA SER A 123 -11.57 1.23 0.28
C SER A 123 -12.09 1.56 -1.11
N GLY A 124 -12.73 2.72 -1.29
CA GLY A 124 -13.20 3.19 -2.59
C GLY A 124 -12.06 3.34 -3.60
N LEU A 125 -10.94 3.96 -3.19
CA LEU A 125 -9.74 4.11 -4.02
C LEU A 125 -9.16 2.75 -4.44
N VAL A 126 -9.07 1.77 -3.53
CA VAL A 126 -8.61 0.41 -3.88
C VAL A 126 -9.55 -0.26 -4.86
N LEU A 127 -10.87 -0.16 -4.68
CA LEU A 127 -11.86 -0.74 -5.60
C LEU A 127 -11.81 -0.07 -6.99
N ALA A 128 -11.69 1.26 -7.05
CA ALA A 128 -11.48 1.98 -8.31
C ALA A 128 -10.15 1.59 -8.98
N GLY A 129 -9.08 1.41 -8.19
CA GLY A 129 -7.81 0.88 -8.66
C GLY A 129 -7.93 -0.53 -9.25
N GLN A 130 -8.75 -1.42 -8.66
CA GLN A 130 -9.02 -2.75 -9.23
C GLN A 130 -9.74 -2.64 -10.58
N ALA A 131 -10.76 -1.79 -10.68
CA ALA A 131 -11.47 -1.57 -11.95
C ALA A 131 -10.53 -1.02 -13.04
N TRP A 132 -9.66 -0.06 -12.67
CA TRP A 132 -8.64 0.47 -13.57
C TRP A 132 -7.64 -0.63 -13.99
N ALA A 133 -7.13 -1.42 -13.04
CA ALA A 133 -6.17 -2.50 -13.31
C ALA A 133 -6.73 -3.56 -14.26
N LEU A 134 -8.01 -3.93 -14.13
CA LEU A 134 -8.71 -4.83 -15.05
C LEU A 134 -8.75 -4.25 -16.48
N GLN A 135 -9.02 -2.96 -16.63
CA GLN A 135 -8.99 -2.27 -17.93
C GLN A 135 -7.60 -2.29 -18.58
N GLN A 136 -6.53 -2.36 -17.77
CA GLN A 136 -5.15 -2.51 -18.21
C GLN A 136 -4.74 -3.99 -18.45
N GLY A 137 -5.66 -4.94 -18.34
CA GLY A 137 -5.40 -6.36 -18.53
C GLY A 137 -4.73 -7.07 -17.34
N SER A 138 -4.68 -6.44 -16.18
CA SER A 138 -4.17 -7.08 -14.97
C SER A 138 -5.22 -8.02 -14.37
N LEU A 139 -4.78 -9.19 -13.93
CA LEU A 139 -5.60 -10.19 -13.24
C LEU A 139 -5.32 -10.27 -11.74
N ARG A 140 -4.30 -9.55 -11.30
CA ARG A 140 -3.86 -9.53 -9.90
C ARG A 140 -3.50 -8.10 -9.48
N MET A 141 -3.87 -7.74 -8.26
CA MET A 141 -3.46 -6.47 -7.65
C MET A 141 -2.70 -6.73 -6.37
N VAL A 142 -1.59 -6.03 -6.20
CA VAL A 142 -0.67 -6.16 -5.06
C VAL A 142 -0.59 -4.84 -4.31
N LEU A 143 -0.78 -4.89 -3.01
CA LEU A 143 -0.62 -3.76 -2.09
C LEU A 143 0.74 -3.90 -1.40
N GLU A 144 1.56 -2.87 -1.48
CA GLU A 144 2.84 -2.77 -0.81
C GLU A 144 2.67 -2.01 0.50
N ILE A 145 2.96 -2.67 1.63
CA ILE A 145 2.62 -2.14 2.96
C ILE A 145 3.80 -2.34 3.93
N GLN A 146 4.14 -1.29 4.71
CA GLN A 146 5.10 -1.43 5.81
C GLN A 146 4.52 -2.32 6.94
N PRO A 147 5.35 -3.14 7.63
CA PRO A 147 4.89 -4.01 8.73
C PRO A 147 4.25 -3.26 9.90
N LYS A 148 4.59 -1.98 10.08
CA LYS A 148 4.01 -1.10 11.11
C LYS A 148 2.70 -0.45 10.66
N ASN A 149 2.36 -0.50 9.36
CA ASN A 149 1.13 0.12 8.86
C ASN A 149 -0.08 -0.77 9.10
N TYR A 150 -0.39 -0.98 10.38
CA TYR A 150 -1.52 -1.80 10.79
C TYR A 150 -2.86 -1.37 10.18
N PRO A 151 -3.20 -0.07 10.09
CA PRO A 151 -4.41 0.35 9.41
C PRO A 151 -4.50 -0.10 7.95
N ALA A 152 -3.40 -0.04 7.19
CA ALA A 152 -3.37 -0.49 5.80
C ALA A 152 -3.42 -2.02 5.69
N ILE A 153 -2.77 -2.76 6.58
CA ILE A 153 -2.85 -4.22 6.66
C ILE A 153 -4.30 -4.65 6.92
N ARG A 154 -4.98 -4.01 7.87
CA ARG A 154 -6.39 -4.30 8.16
C ARG A 154 -7.31 -3.98 6.98
N LEU A 155 -7.04 -2.88 6.27
CA LEU A 155 -7.76 -2.55 5.04
C LEU A 155 -7.57 -3.64 3.98
N ALA A 156 -6.33 -4.05 3.73
CA ALA A 156 -6.01 -5.11 2.77
C ALA A 156 -6.78 -6.41 3.09
N GLN A 157 -6.70 -6.87 4.34
CA GLN A 157 -7.39 -8.07 4.80
C GLN A 157 -8.93 -7.96 4.66
N GLN A 158 -9.51 -6.82 5.02
CA GLN A 158 -10.96 -6.58 4.90
C GLN A 158 -11.43 -6.57 3.43
N LEU A 159 -10.56 -6.21 2.49
CA LEU A 159 -10.84 -6.24 1.05
C LEU A 159 -10.50 -7.60 0.41
N GLY A 160 -10.08 -8.59 1.20
CA GLY A 160 -9.77 -9.95 0.76
C GLY A 160 -8.42 -10.09 0.09
N TYR A 161 -7.45 -9.24 0.45
CA TYR A 161 -6.04 -9.42 0.08
C TYR A 161 -5.35 -10.32 1.09
N GLU A 162 -4.49 -11.20 0.62
CA GLU A 162 -3.72 -12.15 1.42
C GLU A 162 -2.23 -11.84 1.31
N LEU A 163 -1.49 -12.06 2.41
CA LEU A 163 -0.03 -11.93 2.40
C LEU A 163 0.54 -12.94 1.39
N CYS A 164 1.29 -12.45 0.41
CA CYS A 164 1.88 -13.26 -0.65
C CYS A 164 3.41 -13.21 -0.70
N GLY A 165 4.02 -12.34 0.09
CA GLY A 165 5.48 -12.21 0.12
C GLY A 165 5.94 -10.99 0.91
N TYR A 166 7.26 -10.83 0.93
CA TYR A 166 7.91 -9.69 1.55
C TYR A 166 9.24 -9.41 0.84
N ASN A 167 9.79 -8.20 1.06
CA ASN A 167 11.14 -7.87 0.67
C ASN A 167 11.82 -7.18 1.86
N ASP A 168 12.94 -7.76 2.31
CA ASP A 168 13.75 -7.18 3.39
C ASP A 168 14.54 -5.98 2.86
N ARG A 169 14.70 -4.95 3.71
CA ARG A 169 15.42 -3.70 3.37
C ARG A 169 14.93 -3.02 2.10
N TYR A 170 13.62 -3.06 1.90
CA TYR A 170 12.98 -2.58 0.67
C TYR A 170 12.93 -1.05 0.56
N TYR A 171 12.60 -0.38 1.66
CA TYR A 171 12.49 1.07 1.68
C TYR A 171 13.84 1.75 1.95
N PRO A 172 14.01 3.04 1.58
CA PRO A 172 15.25 3.79 1.82
C PRO A 172 15.75 3.77 3.28
N ASN A 173 14.83 3.66 4.24
CA ASN A 173 15.12 3.51 5.66
C ASN A 173 15.43 2.06 6.09
N SER A 174 15.61 1.15 5.11
CA SER A 174 15.82 -0.30 5.31
C SER A 174 14.65 -1.02 5.98
N ASP A 175 13.45 -0.45 6.03
CA ASP A 175 12.25 -1.15 6.49
C ASP A 175 11.83 -2.22 5.45
N ILE A 176 11.17 -3.26 5.97
CA ILE A 176 10.61 -4.35 5.16
C ILE A 176 9.36 -3.86 4.42
N ALA A 177 9.13 -4.34 3.20
CA ALA A 177 7.83 -4.30 2.55
C ALA A 177 7.13 -5.65 2.68
N LEU A 178 5.86 -5.62 3.06
CA LEU A 178 4.93 -6.74 2.96
C LEU A 178 4.09 -6.59 1.70
N PHE A 179 3.89 -7.67 0.98
CA PHE A 179 3.07 -7.71 -0.22
C PHE A 179 1.77 -8.47 0.06
N PHE A 180 0.65 -7.78 -0.09
CA PHE A 180 -0.68 -8.37 0.00
C PHE A 180 -1.30 -8.39 -1.38
N ALA A 181 -1.74 -9.55 -1.84
CA ALA A 181 -2.26 -9.70 -3.19
C ALA A 181 -3.69 -10.27 -3.21
N LYS A 182 -4.39 -9.92 -4.29
CA LYS A 182 -5.72 -10.44 -4.60
C LYS A 182 -5.86 -10.66 -6.09
N THR A 183 -6.46 -11.77 -6.50
CA THR A 183 -6.96 -11.95 -7.86
C THR A 183 -8.18 -11.05 -8.06
N ILE A 184 -8.17 -10.26 -9.12
CA ILE A 184 -9.25 -9.33 -9.48
C ILE A 184 -10.02 -9.87 -10.70
N ARG A 185 -11.33 -9.63 -10.72
CA ARG A 185 -12.25 -10.12 -11.76
C ARG A 185 -13.26 -9.05 -12.10
#